data_ec4f6f8ab096c256d26d11d8ea9d2502
#
_entry.id   ec4f6f8ab096c256d26d11d8ea9d2502
#
_cell.length_a   1.000
_cell.length_b   1.000
_cell.length_c   1.000
_cell.angle_alpha   90.00
_cell.angle_beta   90.00
_cell.angle_gamma   90.00
#
_symmetry.space_group_name_H-M   'P 1'
#
loop_
_entity.id
_entity.type
_entity.pdbx_description
1 polymer ?
#
loop_
_entity_poly.entity_id
_entity_poly.type
_entity_poly.pdbx_seq_one_letter_code
_entity_poly.pdbx_strand_id
1 'polypeptide(L)'
;MNGDDYTILQRQQLSENVFRVKIKAPAVAAERRPGQFVLVSVDADYGERIPLTIADADPAAGTIDLVFQRVGLTTSLMAERPVGSKLAAVLGPLGRPTHITKRKHVVCVGGGIGVAPMHPIAKAFHEAGSRVTVIVGARNKELVILEPELRAFADEFILCTDDGSAGRKALVTEPLKEICEREDHPDLAVAIGPPIMMKFCTATVAPFADIEILVSLNTIMVDGTGMCGGCRVKIGNETRFVCVDGPEFDGRLVDWDSMLKRLQAYRPIERRKMEDHICRMEAAAKEREQQK
;
A
#
# COMPACT_ATOMS: atom_id res chain seq x y z
N MET A 1 -3.00 21.78 23.80
CA MET A 1 -2.63 20.61 22.96
C MET A 1 -2.24 21.18 21.61
N ASN A 2 -0.95 21.21 21.28
CA ASN A 2 -0.51 21.60 19.94
C ASN A 2 -1.00 20.52 19.00
N GLY A 3 -2.01 20.82 18.18
CA GLY A 3 -2.53 19.92 17.17
C GLY A 3 -1.40 19.44 16.25
N ASP A 4 -1.46 18.18 15.82
CA ASP A 4 -0.52 17.63 14.86
C ASP A 4 -0.46 18.54 13.63
N ASP A 5 0.75 18.90 13.22
CA ASP A 5 1.00 19.95 12.23
C ASP A 5 1.20 19.38 10.83
N TYR A 6 0.70 18.24 10.49
CA TYR A 6 0.76 17.48 9.21
C TYR A 6 1.50 18.15 8.04
N THR A 7 2.63 18.80 8.34
CA THR A 7 3.47 19.50 7.36
C THR A 7 4.24 18.49 6.55
N ILE A 8 4.26 18.67 5.24
CA ILE A 8 5.09 17.89 4.32
C ILE A 8 6.54 18.39 4.46
N LEU A 9 7.41 17.56 5.02
CA LEU A 9 8.82 17.88 5.27
C LEU A 9 9.73 17.55 4.08
N GLN A 10 9.37 16.47 3.36
CA GLN A 10 10.10 16.01 2.18
C GLN A 10 9.13 15.44 1.17
N ARG A 11 9.49 15.58 -0.11
CA ARG A 11 8.79 14.95 -1.24
C ARG A 11 9.82 14.41 -2.21
N GLN A 12 9.71 13.15 -2.55
CA GLN A 12 10.55 12.45 -3.50
C GLN A 12 9.66 11.75 -4.54
N GLN A 13 10.01 11.84 -5.81
CA GLN A 13 9.41 11.03 -6.86
C GLN A 13 10.23 9.76 -6.99
N LEU A 14 9.61 8.60 -6.78
CA LEU A 14 10.26 7.28 -6.84
C LEU A 14 10.19 6.66 -8.24
N SER A 15 9.11 6.95 -8.98
CA SER A 15 8.92 6.57 -10.38
C SER A 15 7.99 7.58 -11.05
N GLU A 16 7.66 7.40 -12.34
CA GLU A 16 6.84 8.34 -13.10
C GLU A 16 5.59 8.81 -12.35
N ASN A 17 4.90 7.88 -11.68
CA ASN A 17 3.62 8.15 -11.00
C ASN A 17 3.64 7.79 -9.51
N VAL A 18 4.79 7.50 -8.90
CA VAL A 18 4.91 7.14 -7.49
C VAL A 18 5.71 8.17 -6.73
N PHE A 19 5.14 8.62 -5.62
CA PHE A 19 5.70 9.64 -4.75
C PHE A 19 5.85 9.11 -3.33
N ARG A 20 6.92 9.52 -2.67
CA ARG A 20 7.13 9.38 -1.23
C ARG A 20 7.07 10.77 -0.60
N VAL A 21 6.28 10.91 0.45
CA VAL A 21 6.23 12.13 1.24
C VAL A 21 6.51 11.81 2.70
N LYS A 22 7.35 12.62 3.33
CA LYS A 22 7.60 12.60 4.76
C LYS A 22 6.76 13.69 5.41
N ILE A 23 5.95 13.32 6.40
CA ILE A 23 4.98 14.20 7.05
C ILE A 23 5.29 14.26 8.54
N LYS A 24 5.18 15.44 9.12
CA LYS A 24 5.22 15.63 10.58
C LYS A 24 3.89 15.16 11.18
N ALA A 25 3.93 14.07 11.92
CA ALA A 25 2.76 13.47 12.57
C ALA A 25 3.19 12.72 13.84
N PRO A 26 3.62 13.43 14.91
CA PRO A 26 4.27 12.82 16.06
C PRO A 26 3.40 11.81 16.80
N ALA A 27 2.10 12.06 16.97
CA ALA A 27 1.20 11.12 17.62
C ALA A 27 1.07 9.81 16.82
N VAL A 28 0.97 9.90 15.48
CA VAL A 28 0.91 8.73 14.61
C VAL A 28 2.24 7.97 14.61
N ALA A 29 3.36 8.71 14.53
CA ALA A 29 4.69 8.12 14.50
C ALA A 29 5.01 7.31 15.79
N ALA A 30 4.58 7.80 16.95
CA ALA A 30 4.80 7.15 18.24
C ALA A 30 4.04 5.83 18.40
N GLU A 31 2.81 5.75 17.86
CA GLU A 31 1.91 4.62 18.08
C GLU A 31 1.86 3.61 16.91
N ARG A 32 2.42 3.99 15.78
CA ARG A 32 2.37 3.18 14.53
C ARG A 32 3.09 1.85 14.70
N ARG A 33 2.49 0.80 14.17
CA ARG A 33 3.07 -0.55 13.99
C ARG A 33 2.96 -1.00 12.53
N PRO A 34 3.81 -1.97 12.07
CA PRO A 34 3.75 -2.48 10.70
C PRO A 34 2.35 -2.93 10.29
N GLY A 35 1.98 -2.73 9.01
CA GLY A 35 0.66 -3.08 8.46
C GLY A 35 -0.42 -2.02 8.68
N GLN A 36 -0.21 -1.04 9.57
CA GLN A 36 -1.17 0.03 9.81
C GLN A 36 -1.10 1.14 8.75
N PHE A 37 -2.20 1.87 8.63
CA PHE A 37 -2.39 2.94 7.65
C PHE A 37 -2.94 4.21 8.30
N VAL A 38 -3.01 5.27 7.52
CA VAL A 38 -3.71 6.51 7.88
C VAL A 38 -4.75 6.85 6.82
N LEU A 39 -5.79 7.58 7.20
CA LEU A 39 -6.66 8.29 6.26
C LEU A 39 -6.15 9.72 6.10
N VAL A 40 -5.86 10.10 4.88
CA VAL A 40 -5.34 11.42 4.52
C VAL A 40 -6.42 12.25 3.83
N SER A 41 -6.60 13.48 4.29
CA SER A 41 -7.32 14.54 3.57
C SER A 41 -6.30 15.62 3.18
N VAL A 42 -6.20 15.88 1.89
CA VAL A 42 -5.22 16.84 1.35
C VAL A 42 -5.72 18.27 1.51
N ASP A 43 -7.01 18.47 1.33
CA ASP A 43 -7.69 19.75 1.44
C ASP A 43 -8.96 19.58 2.28
N ALA A 44 -9.41 20.64 2.98
CA ALA A 44 -10.58 20.57 3.83
C ALA A 44 -11.89 20.51 3.02
N ASP A 45 -11.91 21.21 1.88
CA ASP A 45 -13.12 21.42 1.09
C ASP A 45 -13.08 20.70 -0.27
N TYR A 46 -11.90 20.18 -0.66
CA TYR A 46 -11.71 19.61 -1.98
C TYR A 46 -10.88 18.33 -1.97
N GLY A 47 -11.42 17.29 -2.55
CA GLY A 47 -10.82 15.97 -2.57
C GLY A 47 -11.48 15.03 -1.57
N GLU A 48 -11.07 13.78 -1.61
CA GLU A 48 -11.61 12.71 -0.79
C GLU A 48 -10.57 12.27 0.25
N ARG A 49 -11.02 11.65 1.33
CA ARG A 49 -10.14 10.93 2.24
C ARG A 49 -9.67 9.65 1.57
N ILE A 50 -8.38 9.40 1.62
CA ILE A 50 -7.78 8.19 1.05
C ILE A 50 -6.97 7.43 2.09
N PRO A 51 -7.05 6.08 2.10
CA PRO A 51 -6.20 5.25 2.94
C PRO A 51 -4.80 5.14 2.33
N LEU A 52 -3.78 5.41 3.13
CA LEU A 52 -2.38 5.22 2.76
C LEU A 52 -1.66 4.47 3.87
N THR A 53 -1.02 3.36 3.51
CA THR A 53 -0.20 2.61 4.48
C THR A 53 1.01 3.44 4.90
N ILE A 54 1.34 3.38 6.18
CA ILE A 54 2.53 4.02 6.73
C ILE A 54 3.75 3.17 6.33
N ALA A 55 4.49 3.64 5.32
CA ALA A 55 5.62 2.91 4.76
C ALA A 55 6.85 2.91 5.68
N ASP A 56 7.02 3.97 6.47
CA ASP A 56 8.04 4.08 7.51
C ASP A 56 7.63 5.12 8.56
N ALA A 57 8.27 5.10 9.72
CA ALA A 57 8.06 6.09 10.77
C ALA A 57 9.33 6.26 11.61
N ASP A 58 9.57 7.49 12.02
CA ASP A 58 10.59 7.86 13.00
C ASP A 58 9.92 8.49 14.22
N PRO A 59 9.70 7.72 15.31
CA PRO A 59 9.10 8.24 16.53
C PRO A 59 9.90 9.37 17.19
N ALA A 60 11.25 9.35 17.08
CA ALA A 60 12.11 10.38 17.67
C ALA A 60 11.99 11.72 16.93
N ALA A 61 11.92 11.68 15.60
CA ALA A 61 11.68 12.85 14.77
C ALA A 61 10.18 13.23 14.70
N GLY A 62 9.27 12.35 15.13
CA GLY A 62 7.82 12.54 15.03
C GLY A 62 7.33 12.58 13.59
N THR A 63 7.87 11.73 12.73
CA THR A 63 7.55 11.73 11.29
C THR A 63 7.08 10.38 10.79
N ILE A 64 6.24 10.40 9.76
CA ILE A 64 5.83 9.23 9.01
C ILE A 64 6.12 9.41 7.51
N ASP A 65 6.42 8.32 6.84
CA ASP A 65 6.58 8.27 5.40
C ASP A 65 5.34 7.60 4.76
N LEU A 66 4.76 8.27 3.79
CA LEU A 66 3.69 7.74 2.97
C LEU A 66 4.15 7.61 1.53
N VAL A 67 3.90 6.46 0.91
CA VAL A 67 4.19 6.21 -0.50
C VAL A 67 2.88 5.96 -1.21
N PHE A 68 2.64 6.69 -2.29
CA PHE A 68 1.38 6.61 -3.03
C PHE A 68 1.60 6.76 -4.53
N GLN A 69 0.66 6.21 -5.29
CA GLN A 69 0.62 6.33 -6.73
C GLN A 69 -0.38 7.42 -7.13
N ARG A 70 0.03 8.30 -8.05
CA ARG A 70 -0.83 9.34 -8.65
C ARG A 70 -1.78 8.70 -9.64
N VAL A 71 -2.99 8.35 -9.18
CA VAL A 71 -4.00 7.65 -10.00
C VAL A 71 -5.38 8.31 -9.98
N GLY A 72 -5.65 9.23 -9.05
CA GLY A 72 -6.93 9.90 -8.87
C GLY A 72 -6.76 11.33 -8.38
N LEU A 73 -7.89 12.02 -8.20
CA LEU A 73 -7.90 13.44 -7.80
C LEU A 73 -7.08 13.71 -6.54
N THR A 74 -7.37 13.05 -5.44
CA THR A 74 -6.71 13.30 -4.15
C THR A 74 -5.22 13.01 -4.20
N THR A 75 -4.80 11.92 -4.87
CA THR A 75 -3.38 11.60 -5.06
C THR A 75 -2.67 12.57 -5.99
N SER A 76 -3.36 13.15 -6.96
CA SER A 76 -2.83 14.22 -7.82
C SER A 76 -2.60 15.50 -7.01
N LEU A 77 -3.61 15.93 -6.23
CA LEU A 77 -3.47 17.06 -5.32
C LEU A 77 -2.31 16.87 -4.34
N MET A 78 -2.16 15.68 -3.77
CA MET A 78 -1.09 15.37 -2.84
C MET A 78 0.30 15.41 -3.51
N ALA A 79 0.42 14.89 -4.73
CA ALA A 79 1.67 14.92 -5.51
C ALA A 79 2.11 16.36 -5.89
N GLU A 80 1.16 17.29 -6.00
CA GLU A 80 1.41 18.70 -6.37
C GLU A 80 1.70 19.58 -5.14
N ARG A 81 1.40 19.14 -3.92
CA ARG A 81 1.66 19.93 -2.71
C ARG A 81 3.16 20.18 -2.53
N PRO A 82 3.58 21.45 -2.34
CA PRO A 82 4.98 21.76 -2.09
C PRO A 82 5.42 21.34 -0.68
N VAL A 83 6.71 21.12 -0.53
CA VAL A 83 7.34 20.98 0.79
C VAL A 83 7.06 22.23 1.62
N GLY A 84 6.76 22.07 2.90
CA GLY A 84 6.34 23.13 3.82
C GLY A 84 4.82 23.36 3.85
N SER A 85 4.05 22.81 2.91
CA SER A 85 2.58 22.87 2.98
C SER A 85 2.03 21.84 3.95
N LYS A 86 0.77 22.07 4.38
CA LYS A 86 0.07 21.20 5.33
C LYS A 86 -1.02 20.40 4.63
N LEU A 87 -1.21 19.18 5.11
CA LEU A 87 -2.41 18.39 4.82
C LEU A 87 -3.54 18.80 5.76
N ALA A 88 -4.77 18.73 5.28
CA ALA A 88 -5.94 19.10 6.08
C ALA A 88 -6.18 18.14 7.25
N ALA A 89 -5.93 16.84 7.06
CA ALA A 89 -6.02 15.85 8.13
C ALA A 89 -5.21 14.59 7.82
N VAL A 90 -4.66 13.98 8.88
CA VAL A 90 -4.07 12.64 8.88
C VAL A 90 -4.63 11.90 10.09
N LEU A 91 -5.52 10.95 9.86
CA LEU A 91 -6.19 10.17 10.91
C LEU A 91 -5.55 8.80 11.02
N GLY A 92 -5.03 8.47 12.19
CA GLY A 92 -4.41 7.16 12.44
C GLY A 92 -3.52 7.15 13.68
N PRO A 93 -2.76 6.06 13.88
CA PRO A 93 -2.73 4.87 13.03
C PRO A 93 -4.04 4.09 13.08
N LEU A 94 -4.48 3.57 11.93
CA LEU A 94 -5.70 2.80 11.76
C LEU A 94 -5.37 1.37 11.32
N GLY A 95 -6.36 0.49 11.45
CA GLY A 95 -6.23 -0.93 11.15
C GLY A 95 -5.50 -1.71 12.24
N ARG A 96 -5.59 -3.02 12.16
CA ARG A 96 -4.84 -3.92 13.03
C ARG A 96 -3.39 -4.00 12.55
N PRO A 97 -2.42 -3.93 13.44
CA PRO A 97 -1.02 -4.16 13.07
C PRO A 97 -0.83 -5.61 12.65
N THR A 98 0.10 -5.83 11.72
CA THR A 98 0.57 -7.18 11.39
C THR A 98 1.05 -7.89 12.65
N HIS A 99 0.65 -9.14 12.83
CA HIS A 99 1.12 -9.95 13.94
C HIS A 99 2.54 -10.45 13.64
N ILE A 100 3.54 -9.70 14.10
CA ILE A 100 4.95 -10.03 13.92
C ILE A 100 5.40 -10.97 15.04
N THR A 101 5.75 -12.19 14.64
CA THR A 101 6.42 -13.19 15.50
C THR A 101 7.55 -13.82 14.69
N LYS A 102 8.58 -14.34 15.37
CA LYS A 102 9.63 -15.07 14.67
C LYS A 102 9.03 -16.28 13.94
N ARG A 103 9.26 -16.35 12.65
CA ARG A 103 8.91 -17.45 11.75
C ARG A 103 10.17 -18.15 11.27
N LYS A 104 10.04 -19.39 10.78
CA LYS A 104 11.14 -20.11 10.16
C LYS A 104 11.57 -19.38 8.87
N HIS A 105 10.61 -19.11 7.99
CA HIS A 105 10.83 -18.48 6.72
C HIS A 105 9.56 -17.73 6.26
N VAL A 106 9.68 -16.46 5.96
CA VAL A 106 8.59 -15.62 5.45
C VAL A 106 8.91 -15.23 4.01
N VAL A 107 7.96 -15.44 3.10
CA VAL A 107 8.05 -14.89 1.74
C VAL A 107 7.11 -13.70 1.61
N CYS A 108 7.66 -12.52 1.31
CA CYS A 108 6.92 -11.29 1.11
C CYS A 108 6.84 -10.95 -0.37
N VAL A 109 5.64 -10.86 -0.93
CA VAL A 109 5.38 -10.59 -2.34
C VAL A 109 4.76 -9.22 -2.50
N GLY A 110 5.46 -8.30 -3.15
CA GLY A 110 5.00 -6.93 -3.43
C GLY A 110 4.78 -6.69 -4.92
N GLY A 111 3.60 -6.16 -5.31
CA GLY A 111 3.29 -5.82 -6.70
C GLY A 111 3.05 -4.33 -6.90
N GLY A 112 3.82 -3.69 -7.78
CA GLY A 112 3.70 -2.26 -8.05
C GLY A 112 3.78 -1.42 -6.78
N ILE A 113 2.78 -0.56 -6.54
CA ILE A 113 2.73 0.26 -5.31
C ILE A 113 2.63 -0.57 -4.02
N GLY A 114 2.19 -1.83 -4.09
CA GLY A 114 2.10 -2.73 -2.94
C GLY A 114 3.45 -3.09 -2.30
N VAL A 115 4.56 -2.80 -2.98
CA VAL A 115 5.91 -2.89 -2.42
C VAL A 115 6.08 -1.96 -1.22
N ALA A 116 5.48 -0.78 -1.24
CA ALA A 116 5.59 0.19 -0.15
C ALA A 116 4.93 -0.27 1.17
N PRO A 117 3.68 -0.77 1.20
CA PRO A 117 3.11 -1.37 2.40
C PRO A 117 3.77 -2.68 2.81
N MET A 118 4.31 -3.48 1.88
CA MET A 118 5.03 -4.71 2.18
C MET A 118 6.35 -4.44 2.91
N HIS A 119 7.07 -3.38 2.57
CA HIS A 119 8.39 -3.06 3.11
C HIS A 119 8.46 -3.07 4.64
N PRO A 120 7.61 -2.32 5.41
CA PRO A 120 7.68 -2.30 6.86
C PRO A 120 7.34 -3.66 7.50
N ILE A 121 6.52 -4.48 6.84
CA ILE A 121 6.13 -5.81 7.31
C ILE A 121 7.32 -6.77 7.13
N ALA A 122 7.91 -6.81 5.94
CA ALA A 122 9.08 -7.64 5.64
C ALA A 122 10.26 -7.30 6.56
N LYS A 123 10.54 -6.00 6.76
CA LYS A 123 11.57 -5.51 7.68
C LYS A 123 11.32 -5.97 9.11
N ALA A 124 10.08 -5.88 9.60
CA ALA A 124 9.74 -6.29 10.95
C ALA A 124 9.88 -7.80 11.16
N PHE A 125 9.57 -8.63 10.17
CA PHE A 125 9.84 -10.07 10.26
C PHE A 125 11.33 -10.39 10.31
N HIS A 126 12.14 -9.68 9.50
CA HIS A 126 13.59 -9.80 9.55
C HIS A 126 14.14 -9.40 10.93
N GLU A 127 13.72 -8.25 11.47
CA GLU A 127 14.11 -7.76 12.81
C GLU A 127 13.67 -8.72 13.93
N ALA A 128 12.57 -9.46 13.74
CA ALA A 128 12.13 -10.52 14.65
C ALA A 128 12.96 -11.82 14.52
N GLY A 129 13.95 -11.86 13.63
CA GLY A 129 14.87 -12.99 13.41
C GLY A 129 14.27 -14.09 12.52
N SER A 130 13.31 -13.78 11.67
CA SER A 130 12.84 -14.66 10.61
C SER A 130 13.76 -14.56 9.38
N ARG A 131 13.93 -15.68 8.65
CA ARG A 131 14.46 -15.61 7.28
C ARG A 131 13.40 -14.95 6.39
N VAL A 132 13.79 -13.96 5.59
CA VAL A 132 12.87 -13.21 4.75
C VAL A 132 13.30 -13.28 3.28
N THR A 133 12.44 -13.86 2.45
CA THR A 133 12.55 -13.77 0.99
C THR A 133 11.59 -12.70 0.49
N VAL A 134 12.08 -11.78 -0.33
CA VAL A 134 11.28 -10.71 -0.94
C VAL A 134 11.14 -10.93 -2.43
N ILE A 135 9.91 -10.95 -2.93
CA ILE A 135 9.59 -10.98 -4.36
C ILE A 135 8.94 -9.65 -4.73
N VAL A 136 9.54 -8.92 -5.66
CA VAL A 136 9.00 -7.66 -6.18
C VAL A 136 8.55 -7.87 -7.63
N GLY A 137 7.31 -7.46 -7.93
CA GLY A 137 6.76 -7.46 -9.27
C GLY A 137 6.44 -6.06 -9.77
N ALA A 138 6.84 -5.77 -11.00
CA ALA A 138 6.49 -4.54 -11.72
C ALA A 138 6.23 -4.83 -13.20
N ARG A 139 5.53 -3.92 -13.90
CA ARG A 139 5.34 -4.06 -15.35
C ARG A 139 6.65 -3.90 -16.11
N ASN A 140 7.49 -2.97 -15.67
CA ASN A 140 8.79 -2.65 -16.26
C ASN A 140 9.74 -2.09 -15.19
N LYS A 141 11.02 -1.91 -15.57
CA LYS A 141 12.08 -1.42 -14.70
C LYS A 141 11.78 -0.05 -14.07
N GLU A 142 11.17 0.87 -14.84
CA GLU A 142 10.90 2.25 -14.41
C GLU A 142 9.87 2.32 -13.27
N LEU A 143 9.08 1.25 -13.08
CA LEU A 143 8.07 1.13 -12.02
C LEU A 143 8.56 0.38 -10.78
N VAL A 144 9.80 -0.08 -10.77
CA VAL A 144 10.41 -0.71 -9.59
C VAL A 144 10.73 0.36 -8.55
N ILE A 145 10.24 0.16 -7.32
CA ILE A 145 10.44 1.08 -6.20
C ILE A 145 11.05 0.35 -5.00
N LEU A 146 11.77 1.08 -4.15
CA LEU A 146 12.33 0.60 -2.86
C LEU A 146 13.25 -0.63 -2.98
N GLU A 147 13.79 -0.92 -4.15
CA GLU A 147 14.70 -2.07 -4.34
C GLU A 147 15.94 -1.99 -3.41
N PRO A 148 16.66 -0.85 -3.31
CA PRO A 148 17.82 -0.76 -2.43
C PRO A 148 17.47 -1.01 -0.97
N GLU A 149 16.35 -0.46 -0.49
CA GLU A 149 15.88 -0.60 0.88
C GLU A 149 15.52 -2.06 1.22
N LEU A 150 14.87 -2.76 0.28
CA LEU A 150 14.51 -4.17 0.44
C LEU A 150 15.73 -5.09 0.41
N ARG A 151 16.67 -4.86 -0.51
CA ARG A 151 17.92 -5.62 -0.59
C ARG A 151 18.83 -5.46 0.63
N ALA A 152 18.67 -4.37 1.38
CA ALA A 152 19.49 -4.11 2.55
C ALA A 152 19.24 -5.09 3.72
N PHE A 153 18.07 -5.74 3.76
CA PHE A 153 17.73 -6.67 4.86
C PHE A 153 17.23 -8.04 4.39
N ALA A 154 16.75 -8.18 3.14
CA ALA A 154 16.21 -9.44 2.66
C ALA A 154 17.32 -10.50 2.53
N ASP A 155 17.08 -11.70 3.06
CA ASP A 155 18.00 -12.84 2.91
C ASP A 155 18.03 -13.35 1.45
N GLU A 156 16.90 -13.22 0.75
CA GLU A 156 16.78 -13.49 -0.69
C GLU A 156 15.88 -12.43 -1.32
N PHE A 157 16.30 -11.88 -2.47
CA PHE A 157 15.53 -10.86 -3.20
C PHE A 157 15.37 -11.28 -4.66
N ILE A 158 14.12 -11.34 -5.13
CA ILE A 158 13.76 -11.71 -6.49
C ILE A 158 12.97 -10.55 -7.11
N LEU A 159 13.49 -10.03 -8.23
CA LEU A 159 12.83 -9.02 -9.04
C LEU A 159 12.22 -9.66 -10.28
N CYS A 160 10.94 -9.37 -10.53
CA CYS A 160 10.22 -9.76 -11.73
C CYS A 160 9.69 -8.52 -12.46
N THR A 161 9.81 -8.50 -13.77
CA THR A 161 9.12 -7.52 -14.63
C THR A 161 8.37 -8.24 -15.74
N ASP A 162 7.16 -7.75 -16.05
CA ASP A 162 6.31 -8.38 -17.06
C ASP A 162 6.96 -8.35 -18.45
N ASP A 163 7.69 -7.26 -18.77
CA ASP A 163 8.38 -7.08 -20.05
C ASP A 163 9.81 -7.65 -20.09
N GLY A 164 10.37 -8.00 -18.92
CA GLY A 164 11.75 -8.50 -18.80
C GLY A 164 12.82 -7.41 -18.81
N SER A 165 12.46 -6.15 -18.63
CA SER A 165 13.39 -5.02 -18.62
C SER A 165 14.32 -4.99 -17.40
N ALA A 166 13.94 -5.69 -16.30
CA ALA A 166 14.79 -5.92 -15.13
C ALA A 166 14.43 -7.24 -14.43
N GLY A 167 15.43 -7.89 -13.82
CA GLY A 167 15.23 -9.16 -13.14
C GLY A 167 14.75 -10.29 -14.07
N ARG A 168 13.80 -11.07 -13.58
CA ARG A 168 13.18 -12.17 -14.36
C ARG A 168 12.00 -11.64 -15.17
N LYS A 169 11.86 -12.07 -16.42
CA LYS A 169 10.62 -11.92 -17.17
C LYS A 169 9.62 -12.98 -16.68
N ALA A 170 8.85 -12.66 -15.66
CA ALA A 170 7.94 -13.59 -14.98
C ALA A 170 6.87 -12.83 -14.21
N LEU A 171 5.75 -13.49 -13.92
CA LEU A 171 4.82 -13.05 -12.90
C LEU A 171 5.34 -13.46 -11.51
N VAL A 172 5.03 -12.69 -10.47
CA VAL A 172 5.46 -12.96 -9.08
C VAL A 172 5.01 -14.34 -8.56
N THR A 173 3.97 -14.90 -9.14
CA THR A 173 3.47 -16.23 -8.80
C THR A 173 4.40 -17.38 -9.21
N GLU A 174 5.26 -17.17 -10.21
CA GLU A 174 6.22 -18.17 -10.66
C GLU A 174 7.32 -18.40 -9.61
N PRO A 175 8.11 -17.38 -9.20
CA PRO A 175 9.10 -17.57 -8.13
C PRO A 175 8.44 -17.88 -6.78
N LEU A 176 7.22 -17.41 -6.50
CA LEU A 176 6.48 -17.80 -5.30
C LEU A 176 6.24 -19.31 -5.28
N LYS A 177 5.79 -19.89 -6.39
CA LYS A 177 5.58 -21.34 -6.50
C LYS A 177 6.88 -22.11 -6.32
N GLU A 178 7.97 -21.69 -7.00
CA GLU A 178 9.30 -22.31 -6.87
C GLU A 178 9.78 -22.34 -5.41
N ILE A 179 9.53 -21.25 -4.66
CA ILE A 179 9.90 -21.16 -3.24
C ILE A 179 9.03 -22.08 -2.38
N CYS A 180 7.73 -22.15 -2.64
CA CYS A 180 6.82 -23.06 -1.94
C CYS A 180 7.13 -24.54 -2.19
N GLU A 181 7.75 -24.89 -3.30
CA GLU A 181 8.15 -26.26 -3.67
C GLU A 181 9.53 -26.68 -3.11
N ARG A 182 10.28 -25.77 -2.46
CA ARG A 182 11.58 -26.08 -1.86
C ARG A 182 11.42 -26.93 -0.59
N GLU A 183 12.45 -27.69 -0.23
CA GLU A 183 12.49 -28.41 1.06
C GLU A 183 12.45 -27.46 2.27
N ASP A 184 13.07 -26.28 2.15
CA ASP A 184 13.07 -25.21 3.14
C ASP A 184 12.00 -24.15 2.88
N HIS A 185 10.83 -24.57 2.36
CA HIS A 185 9.72 -23.68 2.01
C HIS A 185 9.28 -22.79 3.19
N PRO A 186 8.63 -21.63 2.89
CA PRO A 186 8.16 -20.71 3.92
C PRO A 186 7.02 -21.34 4.75
N ASP A 187 6.87 -20.88 5.97
CA ASP A 187 5.68 -21.13 6.82
C ASP A 187 4.66 -19.99 6.72
N LEU A 188 5.07 -18.83 6.14
CA LEU A 188 4.20 -17.70 5.91
C LEU A 188 4.51 -17.04 4.56
N ALA A 189 3.46 -16.78 3.78
CA ALA A 189 3.48 -15.89 2.63
C ALA A 189 2.68 -14.62 2.94
N VAL A 190 3.22 -13.45 2.59
CA VAL A 190 2.52 -12.15 2.69
C VAL A 190 2.46 -11.54 1.30
N ALA A 191 1.26 -11.36 0.73
CA ALA A 191 1.10 -10.81 -0.62
C ALA A 191 0.36 -9.46 -0.57
N ILE A 192 0.98 -8.41 -1.11
CA ILE A 192 0.45 -7.05 -1.11
C ILE A 192 0.61 -6.42 -2.50
N GLY A 193 -0.49 -6.01 -3.10
CA GLY A 193 -0.49 -5.42 -4.43
C GLY A 193 -1.87 -5.34 -5.06
N PRO A 194 -1.96 -5.35 -6.38
CA PRO A 194 -3.25 -5.40 -7.07
C PRO A 194 -4.08 -6.58 -6.60
N PRO A 195 -5.42 -6.43 -6.39
CA PRO A 195 -6.27 -7.51 -5.89
C PRO A 195 -6.19 -8.79 -6.69
N ILE A 196 -6.05 -8.68 -8.00
CA ILE A 196 -5.90 -9.84 -8.89
C ILE A 196 -4.58 -10.58 -8.63
N MET A 197 -3.49 -9.86 -8.36
CA MET A 197 -2.20 -10.46 -7.98
C MET A 197 -2.32 -11.24 -6.67
N MET A 198 -2.92 -10.63 -5.64
CA MET A 198 -3.13 -11.27 -4.35
C MET A 198 -4.00 -12.53 -4.46
N LYS A 199 -5.07 -12.49 -5.30
CA LYS A 199 -5.89 -13.66 -5.62
C LYS A 199 -5.04 -14.79 -6.20
N PHE A 200 -4.18 -14.49 -7.17
CA PHE A 200 -3.32 -15.50 -7.79
C PHE A 200 -2.21 -15.99 -6.86
N CYS A 201 -1.60 -15.14 -6.04
CA CYS A 201 -0.67 -15.58 -5.00
C CYS A 201 -1.35 -16.53 -4.02
N THR A 202 -2.58 -16.24 -3.61
CA THR A 202 -3.38 -17.13 -2.77
C THR A 202 -3.62 -18.49 -3.44
N ALA A 203 -3.99 -18.49 -4.71
CA ALA A 203 -4.19 -19.73 -5.48
C ALA A 203 -2.89 -20.54 -5.63
N THR A 204 -1.75 -19.85 -5.78
CA THR A 204 -0.42 -20.49 -5.86
C THR A 204 -0.04 -21.18 -4.55
N VAL A 205 -0.33 -20.55 -3.40
CA VAL A 205 -0.02 -21.11 -2.07
C VAL A 205 -1.07 -22.14 -1.62
N ALA A 206 -2.28 -22.15 -2.19
CA ALA A 206 -3.38 -23.01 -1.75
C ALA A 206 -3.06 -24.53 -1.67
N PRO A 207 -2.23 -25.13 -2.57
CA PRO A 207 -1.85 -26.54 -2.46
C PRO A 207 -0.97 -26.89 -1.27
N PHE A 208 -0.31 -25.91 -0.66
CA PHE A 208 0.62 -26.06 0.45
C PHE A 208 -0.10 -25.72 1.76
N ALA A 209 -0.66 -26.74 2.41
CA ALA A 209 -1.54 -26.57 3.59
C ALA A 209 -0.82 -26.01 4.83
N ASP A 210 0.49 -26.20 4.93
CA ASP A 210 1.38 -25.77 6.00
C ASP A 210 1.96 -24.36 5.80
N ILE A 211 1.69 -23.72 4.66
CA ILE A 211 2.07 -22.32 4.41
C ILE A 211 0.86 -21.41 4.65
N GLU A 212 0.92 -20.56 5.64
CA GLU A 212 -0.09 -19.49 5.83
C GLU A 212 0.03 -18.45 4.70
N ILE A 213 -1.09 -17.84 4.29
CA ILE A 213 -1.10 -16.75 3.30
C ILE A 213 -1.88 -15.55 3.81
N LEU A 214 -1.19 -14.44 4.09
CA LEU A 214 -1.79 -13.15 4.42
C LEU A 214 -1.82 -12.24 3.20
N VAL A 215 -2.94 -11.56 3.01
CA VAL A 215 -3.15 -10.57 1.96
C VAL A 215 -3.61 -9.25 2.58
N SER A 216 -3.02 -8.13 2.16
CA SER A 216 -3.41 -6.80 2.65
C SER A 216 -4.40 -6.17 1.68
N LEU A 217 -5.67 -6.11 2.09
CA LEU A 217 -6.77 -5.71 1.23
C LEU A 217 -6.89 -4.18 1.11
N ASN A 218 -6.98 -3.69 -0.11
CA ASN A 218 -7.11 -2.29 -0.47
C ASN A 218 -8.55 -1.97 -0.93
N THR A 219 -9.48 -1.91 0.00
CA THR A 219 -10.88 -1.54 -0.27
C THR A 219 -11.08 -0.03 -0.19
N ILE A 220 -12.24 0.44 -0.70
CA ILE A 220 -12.67 1.83 -0.52
C ILE A 220 -12.93 2.08 0.96
N MET A 221 -12.29 3.10 1.53
CA MET A 221 -12.45 3.51 2.92
C MET A 221 -12.83 4.99 3.00
N VAL A 222 -13.81 5.31 3.86
CA VAL A 222 -14.33 6.67 4.04
C VAL A 222 -14.05 7.18 5.43
N ASP A 223 -14.49 6.45 6.48
CA ASP A 223 -14.34 6.89 7.88
C ASP A 223 -13.16 6.24 8.61
N GLY A 224 -12.79 5.01 8.24
CA GLY A 224 -11.69 4.27 8.89
C GLY A 224 -12.01 3.69 10.27
N THR A 225 -13.24 3.84 10.76
CA THR A 225 -13.67 3.47 12.12
C THR A 225 -14.66 2.31 12.16
N GLY A 226 -15.03 1.76 11.00
CA GLY A 226 -15.97 0.64 10.87
C GLY A 226 -17.45 1.05 10.85
N MET A 227 -17.76 2.35 10.90
CA MET A 227 -19.14 2.82 10.97
C MET A 227 -19.85 2.86 9.62
N CYS A 228 -19.17 3.34 8.56
CA CYS A 228 -19.81 3.54 7.25
C CYS A 228 -20.03 2.27 6.45
N GLY A 229 -19.33 1.17 6.76
CA GLY A 229 -19.40 -0.10 6.06
C GLY A 229 -18.89 -0.06 4.59
N GLY A 230 -18.25 1.02 4.16
CA GLY A 230 -17.70 1.19 2.81
C GLY A 230 -16.66 0.11 2.47
N CYS A 231 -15.82 -0.22 3.44
CA CYS A 231 -14.72 -1.17 3.30
C CYS A 231 -15.09 -2.64 3.60
N ARG A 232 -16.38 -2.97 3.65
CA ARG A 232 -16.80 -4.35 3.96
C ARG A 232 -16.31 -5.34 2.93
N VAL A 233 -15.86 -6.49 3.40
CA VAL A 233 -15.41 -7.64 2.62
C VAL A 233 -15.98 -8.92 3.25
N LYS A 234 -16.18 -9.95 2.45
CA LYS A 234 -16.60 -11.27 2.93
C LYS A 234 -15.37 -12.13 3.14
N ILE A 235 -15.18 -12.58 4.39
CA ILE A 235 -14.08 -13.45 4.83
C ILE A 235 -14.71 -14.74 5.37
N GLY A 236 -14.55 -15.83 4.63
CA GLY A 236 -15.30 -17.05 4.92
C GLY A 236 -16.81 -16.79 4.86
N ASN A 237 -17.50 -17.05 5.97
CA ASN A 237 -18.94 -16.81 6.09
C ASN A 237 -19.33 -15.48 6.75
N GLU A 238 -18.34 -14.64 7.09
CA GLU A 238 -18.55 -13.40 7.85
C GLU A 238 -18.28 -12.14 7.02
N THR A 239 -19.02 -11.08 7.32
CA THR A 239 -18.69 -9.75 6.82
C THR A 239 -17.72 -9.10 7.78
N ARG A 240 -16.57 -8.66 7.26
CA ARG A 240 -15.53 -7.93 7.98
C ARG A 240 -15.36 -6.53 7.40
N PHE A 241 -14.85 -5.62 8.21
CA PHE A 241 -14.52 -4.25 7.79
C PHE A 241 -13.01 -4.09 7.72
N VAL A 242 -12.47 -3.90 6.52
CA VAL A 242 -11.01 -3.85 6.30
C VAL A 242 -10.33 -2.78 7.15
N CYS A 243 -10.99 -1.65 7.41
CA CYS A 243 -10.42 -0.57 8.21
C CYS A 243 -10.25 -0.86 9.70
N VAL A 244 -10.99 -1.82 10.28
CA VAL A 244 -10.93 -2.15 11.72
C VAL A 244 -10.62 -3.61 12.00
N ASP A 245 -11.00 -4.53 11.11
CA ASP A 245 -10.71 -5.96 11.24
C ASP A 245 -9.41 -6.38 10.54
N GLY A 246 -8.95 -5.59 9.53
CA GLY A 246 -7.77 -5.78 8.72
C GLY A 246 -6.75 -4.65 8.91
N PRO A 247 -5.93 -4.35 7.90
CA PRO A 247 -6.15 -4.65 6.47
C PRO A 247 -5.77 -6.07 6.03
N GLU A 248 -5.10 -6.84 6.88
CA GLU A 248 -4.60 -8.17 6.53
C GLU A 248 -5.60 -9.27 6.91
N PHE A 249 -5.76 -10.24 6.01
CA PHE A 249 -6.64 -11.40 6.16
C PHE A 249 -5.98 -12.64 5.57
N ASP A 250 -6.43 -13.82 6.02
CA ASP A 250 -6.11 -15.06 5.33
C ASP A 250 -6.66 -15.03 3.90
N GLY A 251 -5.78 -15.07 2.92
CA GLY A 251 -6.14 -14.99 1.50
C GLY A 251 -7.09 -16.08 1.04
N ARG A 252 -7.05 -17.28 1.68
CA ARG A 252 -7.93 -18.42 1.38
C ARG A 252 -9.39 -18.16 1.74
N LEU A 253 -9.63 -17.26 2.71
CA LEU A 253 -10.98 -16.96 3.20
C LEU A 253 -11.62 -15.76 2.50
N VAL A 254 -10.87 -15.03 1.67
CA VAL A 254 -11.36 -13.83 0.97
C VAL A 254 -12.30 -14.22 -0.16
N ASP A 255 -13.51 -13.65 -0.19
CA ASP A 255 -14.39 -13.68 -1.35
C ASP A 255 -13.90 -12.68 -2.41
N TRP A 256 -12.92 -13.12 -3.21
CA TRP A 256 -12.24 -12.30 -4.21
C TRP A 256 -13.19 -11.73 -5.27
N ASP A 257 -14.19 -12.49 -5.68
CA ASP A 257 -15.10 -12.08 -6.75
C ASP A 257 -16.03 -10.96 -6.28
N SER A 258 -16.56 -11.07 -5.07
CA SER A 258 -17.33 -10.00 -4.43
C SER A 258 -16.48 -8.74 -4.21
N MET A 259 -15.24 -8.90 -3.73
CA MET A 259 -14.31 -7.78 -3.52
C MET A 259 -13.98 -7.05 -4.83
N LEU A 260 -13.59 -7.79 -5.88
CA LEU A 260 -13.27 -7.22 -7.19
C LEU A 260 -14.45 -6.46 -7.80
N LYS A 261 -15.66 -7.02 -7.71
CA LYS A 261 -16.89 -6.36 -8.17
C LYS A 261 -17.15 -5.04 -7.43
N ARG A 262 -16.96 -5.03 -6.11
CA ARG A 262 -17.15 -3.81 -5.29
C ARG A 262 -16.16 -2.70 -5.62
N LEU A 263 -14.90 -3.02 -5.90
CA LEU A 263 -13.88 -2.04 -6.29
C LEU A 263 -14.18 -1.31 -7.61
N GLN A 264 -15.08 -1.85 -8.42
CA GLN A 264 -15.49 -1.21 -9.69
C GLN A 264 -16.66 -0.23 -9.52
N ALA A 265 -17.39 -0.28 -8.39
CA ALA A 265 -18.66 0.42 -8.21
C ALA A 265 -18.56 1.96 -8.38
N TYR A 266 -17.44 2.55 -7.98
CA TYR A 266 -17.24 4.02 -8.00
C TYR A 266 -16.36 4.51 -9.16
N ARG A 267 -15.77 3.64 -9.96
CA ARG A 267 -14.90 4.01 -11.09
C ARG A 267 -15.48 5.07 -12.04
N PRO A 268 -16.79 5.01 -12.41
CA PRO A 268 -17.36 6.04 -13.29
C PRO A 268 -17.39 7.43 -12.63
N ILE A 269 -17.64 7.49 -11.32
CA ILE A 269 -17.69 8.73 -10.55
C ILE A 269 -16.28 9.32 -10.39
N GLU A 270 -15.31 8.47 -10.04
CA GLU A 270 -13.89 8.84 -9.93
C GLU A 270 -13.34 9.40 -11.24
N ARG A 271 -13.66 8.76 -12.37
CA ARG A 271 -13.29 9.24 -13.71
C ARG A 271 -13.85 10.61 -13.99
N ARG A 272 -15.15 10.83 -13.78
CA ARG A 272 -15.79 12.12 -14.00
C ARG A 272 -15.16 13.22 -13.15
N LYS A 273 -14.93 12.94 -11.85
CA LYS A 273 -14.25 13.88 -10.95
C LYS A 273 -12.85 14.26 -11.40
N MET A 274 -12.11 13.32 -11.97
CA MET A 274 -10.78 13.59 -12.52
C MET A 274 -10.86 14.44 -13.80
N GLU A 275 -11.79 14.15 -14.68
CA GLU A 275 -12.07 14.94 -15.90
C GLU A 275 -12.44 16.39 -15.54
N ASP A 276 -13.35 16.59 -14.56
CA ASP A 276 -13.73 17.92 -14.06
C ASP A 276 -12.52 18.67 -13.45
N HIS A 277 -11.62 17.98 -12.78
CA HIS A 277 -10.40 18.57 -12.23
C HIS A 277 -9.47 19.05 -13.33
N ILE A 278 -9.21 18.22 -14.36
CA ILE A 278 -8.37 18.56 -15.51
C ILE A 278 -8.93 19.81 -16.22
N CYS A 279 -10.23 19.83 -16.49
CA CYS A 279 -10.88 21.00 -17.12
C CYS A 279 -10.70 22.27 -16.32
N ARG A 280 -10.81 22.21 -14.97
CA ARG A 280 -10.57 23.40 -14.12
C ARG A 280 -9.12 23.86 -14.15
N MET A 281 -8.16 22.92 -14.15
CA MET A 281 -6.73 23.24 -14.22
C MET A 281 -6.38 23.90 -15.56
N GLU A 282 -6.93 23.41 -16.67
CA GLU A 282 -6.75 24.01 -18.00
C GLU A 282 -7.36 25.41 -18.10
N ALA A 283 -8.55 25.60 -17.52
CA ALA A 283 -9.18 26.92 -17.48
C ALA A 283 -8.35 27.93 -16.68
N ALA A 284 -7.88 27.52 -15.48
CA ALA A 284 -7.03 28.36 -14.65
C ALA A 284 -5.66 28.68 -15.31
N ALA A 285 -5.11 27.74 -16.08
CA ALA A 285 -3.87 27.98 -16.83
C ALA A 285 -4.08 29.03 -17.93
N LYS A 286 -5.18 28.96 -18.71
CA LYS A 286 -5.53 29.91 -19.74
C LYS A 286 -5.78 31.33 -19.17
N GLU A 287 -6.46 31.43 -18.02
CA GLU A 287 -6.68 32.73 -17.35
C GLU A 287 -5.35 33.37 -16.92
N ARG A 288 -4.40 32.61 -16.42
CA ARG A 288 -3.05 33.11 -16.06
C ARG A 288 -2.23 33.55 -17.26
N GLU A 289 -2.38 32.91 -18.42
CA GLU A 289 -1.72 33.30 -19.65
C GLU A 289 -2.29 34.61 -20.21
N GLN A 290 -3.60 34.85 -20.06
CA GLN A 290 -4.27 36.08 -20.49
C GLN A 290 -3.98 37.30 -19.59
N GLN A 291 -3.48 37.06 -18.35
CA GLN A 291 -3.11 38.12 -17.39
C GLN A 291 -1.63 38.52 -17.45
N LYS A 292 -0.84 37.89 -18.31
CA LYS A 292 0.57 38.24 -18.60
C LYS A 292 0.67 39.08 -19.87
#